data_ab57946ed4be2ecaa42ebdc8b05263d8
#
_entry.id   ab57946ed4be2ecaa42ebdc8b05263d8
#
_cell.length_a   1.000
_cell.length_b   1.000
_cell.length_c   1.000
_cell.angle_alpha   90.00
_cell.angle_beta   90.00
_cell.angle_gamma   90.00
#
_symmetry.space_group_name_H-M   'P 1'
#
loop_
_entity.id
_entity.type
_entity.pdbx_description
1 polymer ?
#
loop_
_entity_poly.entity_id
_entity_poly.type
_entity_poly.pdbx_seq_one_letter_code
_entity_poly.pdbx_strand_id
1 'polypeptide(L)'
;MAEAVESWDKTLDEWMLAEGYCCAAGLAQKEDGAMYAAAPIANEEGWGLIFKEGDYDGEIPQEDDTMKKITVNEVSCLYEVGKMADMSQRPANGLWIAGKKYQLTSCREEDVGEHKVTLTMGAHKDSKTAVVIATTATQIIVAMTDEEKGQKPPNATKAILAFAEYLLGMGY
;
A
#
# COMPACT_ATOMS: atom_id res chain seq x y z
N MET A 1 -24.33 -18.58 -1.30
CA MET A 1 -23.41 -19.30 -2.18
C MET A 1 -21.98 -18.91 -1.87
N ALA A 2 -21.17 -19.91 -1.60
CA ALA A 2 -19.78 -19.68 -1.20
C ALA A 2 -18.95 -19.00 -2.30
N GLU A 3 -19.26 -19.25 -3.55
CA GLU A 3 -18.56 -18.67 -4.69
C GLU A 3 -18.78 -17.16 -4.80
N ALA A 4 -19.84 -16.65 -4.23
CA ALA A 4 -20.09 -15.21 -4.21
C ALA A 4 -19.07 -14.48 -3.34
N VAL A 5 -18.37 -15.22 -2.48
CA VAL A 5 -17.30 -14.69 -1.65
C VAL A 5 -15.98 -15.02 -2.34
N GLU A 6 -15.84 -14.59 -3.59
CA GLU A 6 -14.52 -14.61 -4.18
C GLU A 6 -13.69 -13.65 -3.33
N SER A 7 -12.72 -14.25 -2.67
CA SER A 7 -11.82 -13.50 -1.82
C SER A 7 -11.07 -12.47 -2.64
N TRP A 8 -11.15 -11.20 -2.24
CA TRP A 8 -10.31 -10.17 -2.81
C TRP A 8 -8.83 -10.51 -2.63
N ASP A 9 -8.50 -11.32 -1.63
CA ASP A 9 -7.15 -11.84 -1.42
C ASP A 9 -6.67 -12.62 -2.64
N LYS A 10 -7.53 -13.48 -3.16
CA LYS A 10 -7.22 -14.27 -4.35
C LYS A 10 -7.06 -13.38 -5.59
N THR A 11 -7.92 -12.39 -5.73
CA THR A 11 -7.85 -11.44 -6.84
C THR A 11 -6.55 -10.64 -6.79
N LEU A 12 -6.15 -10.18 -5.62
CA LEU A 12 -4.86 -9.51 -5.44
C LEU A 12 -3.69 -10.41 -5.82
N ASP A 13 -3.75 -11.65 -5.37
CA ASP A 13 -2.69 -12.63 -5.68
C ASP A 13 -2.55 -12.82 -7.20
N GLU A 14 -3.67 -12.99 -7.89
CA GLU A 14 -3.69 -13.19 -9.33
C GLU A 14 -3.21 -11.96 -10.12
N TRP A 15 -3.58 -10.76 -9.68
CA TRP A 15 -3.24 -9.54 -10.39
C TRP A 15 -1.86 -8.99 -10.05
N MET A 16 -1.43 -9.14 -8.79
CA MET A 16 -0.25 -8.46 -8.28
C MET A 16 0.96 -9.38 -8.10
N LEU A 17 0.72 -10.62 -7.67
CA LEU A 17 1.81 -11.52 -7.30
C LEU A 17 2.10 -12.60 -8.34
N ALA A 18 1.12 -13.05 -9.10
CA ALA A 18 1.28 -14.17 -10.03
C ALA A 18 2.37 -13.93 -11.08
N GLU A 19 2.54 -12.69 -11.51
CA GLU A 19 3.60 -12.30 -12.47
C GLU A 19 4.96 -12.10 -11.81
N GLY A 20 5.03 -12.18 -10.48
CA GLY A 20 6.28 -12.02 -9.75
C GLY A 20 6.72 -10.57 -9.56
N TYR A 21 5.88 -9.60 -9.80
CA TYR A 21 6.23 -8.18 -9.68
C TYR A 21 6.17 -7.66 -8.26
N CYS A 22 5.38 -8.29 -7.40
CA CYS A 22 5.18 -7.85 -6.02
C CYS A 22 5.34 -9.03 -5.07
N CYS A 23 5.86 -8.76 -3.87
CA CYS A 23 5.94 -9.78 -2.81
C CYS A 23 4.71 -9.79 -1.92
N ALA A 24 3.97 -8.68 -1.89
CA ALA A 24 2.74 -8.56 -1.12
C ALA A 24 1.87 -7.47 -1.73
N ALA A 25 0.58 -7.54 -1.46
CA ALA A 25 -0.38 -6.52 -1.89
C ALA A 25 -1.54 -6.45 -0.90
N GLY A 26 -2.24 -5.32 -0.89
CA GLY A 26 -3.38 -5.12 -0.01
C GLY A 26 -4.41 -4.19 -0.61
N LEU A 27 -5.64 -4.29 -0.12
CA LEU A 27 -6.74 -3.39 -0.45
C LEU A 27 -7.28 -2.78 0.83
N ALA A 28 -7.50 -1.49 0.81
CA ALA A 28 -8.11 -0.75 1.92
C ALA A 28 -9.21 0.17 1.38
N GLN A 29 -10.14 0.53 2.25
CA GLN A 29 -11.18 1.49 1.91
C GLN A 29 -10.63 2.90 2.07
N LYS A 30 -10.84 3.75 1.09
CA LYS A 30 -10.39 5.15 1.15
C LYS A 30 -11.10 5.92 2.26
N GLU A 31 -12.33 5.57 2.52
CA GLU A 31 -13.19 6.24 3.49
C GLU A 31 -12.57 6.29 4.90
N ASP A 32 -11.93 5.20 5.33
CA ASP A 32 -11.39 5.10 6.67
C ASP A 32 -9.98 4.50 6.75
N GLY A 33 -9.42 4.07 5.62
CA GLY A 33 -8.12 3.43 5.57
C GLY A 33 -8.12 1.98 6.04
N ALA A 34 -9.29 1.40 6.30
CA ALA A 34 -9.39 0.04 6.81
C ALA A 34 -9.05 -0.99 5.74
N MET A 35 -8.02 -1.79 5.99
CA MET A 35 -7.61 -2.84 5.08
C MET A 35 -8.53 -4.05 5.21
N TYR A 36 -8.97 -4.59 4.07
CA TYR A 36 -9.90 -5.70 4.06
C TYR A 36 -9.44 -6.90 3.21
N ALA A 37 -8.34 -6.76 2.48
CA ALA A 37 -7.79 -7.85 1.68
C ALA A 37 -6.27 -7.75 1.62
N ALA A 38 -5.60 -8.87 1.57
CA ALA A 38 -4.14 -8.95 1.49
C ALA A 38 -3.71 -10.22 0.74
N ALA A 39 -2.54 -10.16 0.12
CA ALA A 39 -1.89 -11.27 -0.56
C ALA A 39 -0.40 -11.29 -0.19
N PRO A 40 0.29 -12.44 -0.17
CA PRO A 40 -0.17 -13.78 -0.60
C PRO A 40 -1.20 -14.40 0.35
N ILE A 41 -1.96 -15.35 -0.19
CA ILE A 41 -3.10 -15.98 0.52
C ILE A 41 -2.66 -17.11 1.44
N ALA A 42 -1.44 -17.24 1.81
CA ALA A 42 -0.99 -18.33 2.65
C ALA A 42 -1.31 -18.03 4.12
N ASN A 43 -2.47 -18.48 4.59
CA ASN A 43 -2.92 -18.27 5.98
C ASN A 43 -2.95 -16.78 6.33
N GLU A 44 -2.31 -16.41 7.42
CA GLU A 44 -2.20 -15.01 7.87
C GLU A 44 -0.93 -14.34 7.35
N GLU A 45 -0.12 -15.04 6.56
CA GLU A 45 1.18 -14.56 6.12
C GLU A 45 1.09 -13.27 5.29
N GLY A 46 0.15 -13.22 4.36
CA GLY A 46 -0.05 -12.03 3.53
C GLY A 46 -0.37 -10.80 4.35
N TRP A 47 -1.19 -10.95 5.36
CA TRP A 47 -1.53 -9.85 6.25
C TRP A 47 -0.30 -9.35 7.01
N GLY A 48 0.54 -10.27 7.52
CA GLY A 48 1.76 -9.90 8.25
C GLY A 48 2.80 -9.19 7.40
N LEU A 49 2.75 -9.36 6.08
CA LEU A 49 3.67 -8.70 5.17
C LEU A 49 3.23 -7.27 4.82
N ILE A 50 1.93 -6.98 4.87
CA ILE A 50 1.40 -5.71 4.37
C ILE A 50 0.75 -4.84 5.45
N PHE A 51 0.44 -5.39 6.60
CA PHE A 51 -0.31 -4.69 7.63
C PHE A 51 -0.01 -5.19 9.04
N LYS A 52 0.11 -4.28 9.98
CA LYS A 52 0.19 -4.59 11.41
C LYS A 52 -1.00 -3.95 12.10
N GLU A 53 -1.83 -4.78 12.70
CA GLU A 53 -3.08 -4.35 13.33
C GLU A 53 -2.83 -3.63 14.66
N GLY A 54 -3.70 -2.66 14.96
CA GLY A 54 -3.72 -1.98 16.23
C GLY A 54 -2.67 -0.89 16.37
N ASP A 55 -2.67 -0.28 17.54
CA ASP A 55 -1.68 0.74 17.87
C ASP A 55 -0.40 0.09 18.38
N TYR A 56 0.74 0.65 18.00
CA TYR A 56 2.03 0.21 18.50
C TYR A 56 3.01 1.38 18.57
N ASP A 57 4.08 1.20 19.33
CA ASP A 57 5.10 2.23 19.47
C ASP A 57 6.06 2.21 18.29
N GLY A 58 6.32 3.38 17.72
CA GLY A 58 7.33 3.58 16.70
C GLY A 58 8.26 4.70 17.09
N GLU A 59 9.37 4.83 16.37
CA GLU A 59 10.32 5.91 16.59
C GLU A 59 10.61 6.64 15.29
N ILE A 60 10.67 7.97 15.37
CA ILE A 60 11.03 8.81 14.22
C ILE A 60 12.24 9.68 14.57
N PRO A 61 13.13 9.94 13.60
CA PRO A 61 14.27 10.83 13.84
C PRO A 61 13.82 12.28 13.97
N GLN A 62 14.51 13.03 14.84
CA GLN A 62 14.30 14.46 15.02
C GLN A 62 15.49 15.23 14.45
N GLU A 63 15.35 16.55 14.38
CA GLU A 63 16.41 17.42 13.84
C GLU A 63 17.70 17.40 14.65
N ASP A 64 17.61 17.08 15.95
CA ASP A 64 18.74 17.01 16.87
C ASP A 64 19.39 15.63 16.95
N ASP A 65 19.10 14.75 15.99
CA ASP A 65 19.60 13.36 15.91
C ASP A 65 19.07 12.43 17.01
N THR A 66 18.11 12.88 17.81
CA THR A 66 17.43 12.01 18.76
C THR A 66 16.21 11.34 18.11
N MET A 67 15.74 10.26 18.75
CA MET A 67 14.54 9.55 18.28
C MET A 67 13.36 9.94 19.16
N LYS A 68 12.24 10.22 18.52
CA LYS A 68 10.99 10.51 19.21
C LYS A 68 10.08 9.30 19.14
N LYS A 69 9.57 8.87 20.29
CA LYS A 69 8.55 7.81 20.33
C LYS A 69 7.20 8.37 19.90
N ILE A 70 6.52 7.62 19.07
CA ILE A 70 5.17 7.94 18.61
C ILE A 70 4.31 6.70 18.72
N THR A 71 3.00 6.90 18.77
CA THR A 71 2.04 5.80 18.63
C THR A 71 1.68 5.70 17.16
N VAL A 72 1.85 4.51 16.59
CA VAL A 72 1.59 4.24 15.18
C VAL A 72 0.29 3.45 15.03
N ASN A 73 -0.54 3.87 14.09
CA ASN A 73 -1.72 3.12 13.65
C ASN A 73 -1.70 3.09 12.13
N GLU A 74 -1.55 1.91 11.55
CA GLU A 74 -1.39 1.77 10.09
C GLU A 74 -2.67 2.08 9.32
N VAL A 75 -3.83 1.88 9.92
CA VAL A 75 -5.10 2.29 9.31
C VAL A 75 -5.13 3.81 9.13
N SER A 76 -4.73 4.55 10.16
CA SER A 76 -4.66 6.01 10.09
C SER A 76 -3.65 6.47 9.06
N CYS A 77 -2.51 5.80 8.95
CA CYS A 77 -1.50 6.11 7.94
C CYS A 77 -2.05 5.96 6.52
N LEU A 78 -2.74 4.87 6.24
CA LEU A 78 -3.35 4.65 4.93
C LEU A 78 -4.45 5.68 4.65
N TYR A 79 -5.25 6.01 5.65
CA TYR A 79 -6.28 7.03 5.51
C TYR A 79 -5.69 8.38 5.10
N GLU A 80 -4.60 8.78 5.74
CA GLU A 80 -3.91 10.03 5.41
C GLU A 80 -3.30 9.99 4.02
N VAL A 81 -2.67 8.88 3.65
CA VAL A 81 -2.11 8.71 2.31
C VAL A 81 -3.21 8.74 1.25
N GLY A 82 -4.36 8.16 1.54
CA GLY A 82 -5.51 8.18 0.63
C GLY A 82 -6.04 9.58 0.34
N LYS A 83 -5.76 10.55 1.21
CA LYS A 83 -6.16 11.94 1.02
C LYS A 83 -5.12 12.79 0.31
N MET A 84 -3.92 12.26 0.09
CA MET A 84 -2.84 13.05 -0.53
C MET A 84 -3.13 13.34 -1.99
N ALA A 85 -2.89 14.59 -2.38
CA ALA A 85 -2.86 15.00 -3.78
C ALA A 85 -1.41 15.18 -4.25
N ASP A 86 -0.51 15.52 -3.33
CA ASP A 86 0.90 15.71 -3.60
C ASP A 86 1.73 15.49 -2.32
N MET A 87 3.04 15.61 -2.44
CA MET A 87 3.96 15.36 -1.33
C MET A 87 3.87 16.36 -0.18
N SER A 88 3.25 17.51 -0.38
CA SER A 88 3.07 18.49 0.69
C SER A 88 2.09 18.02 1.77
N GLN A 89 1.26 17.05 1.44
CA GLN A 89 0.22 16.52 2.32
C GLN A 89 0.62 15.19 2.98
N ARG A 90 1.90 14.82 2.89
CA ARG A 90 2.36 13.55 3.47
C ARG A 90 2.12 13.49 4.98
N PRO A 91 1.88 12.28 5.54
CA PRO A 91 1.69 12.12 6.98
C PRO A 91 2.88 12.63 7.77
N ALA A 92 2.63 13.36 8.85
CA ALA A 92 3.69 13.97 9.67
C ALA A 92 4.65 12.93 10.26
N ASN A 93 4.14 11.76 10.62
CA ASN A 93 4.93 10.68 11.22
C ASN A 93 5.37 9.62 10.21
N GLY A 94 5.17 9.88 8.91
CA GLY A 94 5.55 8.97 7.84
C GLY A 94 4.49 7.90 7.56
N LEU A 95 4.80 7.04 6.60
CA LEU A 95 3.96 5.91 6.25
C LEU A 95 4.50 4.65 6.92
N TRP A 96 3.64 3.99 7.70
CA TRP A 96 4.02 2.75 8.38
C TRP A 96 3.23 1.58 7.80
N ILE A 97 3.95 0.55 7.37
CA ILE A 97 3.36 -0.67 6.81
C ILE A 97 4.06 -1.88 7.42
N ALA A 98 3.28 -2.78 7.99
CA ALA A 98 3.77 -4.02 8.60
C ALA A 98 4.87 -3.78 9.66
N GLY A 99 4.72 -2.72 10.44
CA GLY A 99 5.65 -2.37 11.50
C GLY A 99 6.91 -1.64 11.06
N LYS A 100 7.00 -1.25 9.77
CA LYS A 100 8.17 -0.56 9.21
C LYS A 100 7.78 0.81 8.72
N LYS A 101 8.64 1.79 8.97
CA LYS A 101 8.44 3.16 8.47
C LYS A 101 8.99 3.29 7.05
N TYR A 102 8.12 3.58 6.11
CA TYR A 102 8.49 3.85 4.73
C TYR A 102 8.63 5.35 4.51
N GLN A 103 9.71 5.74 3.85
CA GLN A 103 9.91 7.13 3.45
C GLN A 103 9.21 7.36 2.12
N LEU A 104 8.25 8.30 2.10
CA LEU A 104 7.56 8.65 0.87
C LEU A 104 8.52 9.37 -0.08
N THR A 105 8.54 8.94 -1.34
CA THR A 105 9.43 9.47 -2.37
C THR A 105 8.71 10.26 -3.43
N SER A 106 7.45 9.95 -3.72
CA SER A 106 6.66 10.68 -4.71
C SER A 106 5.17 10.48 -4.49
N CYS A 107 4.40 11.43 -4.98
CA CYS A 107 2.95 11.35 -5.03
C CYS A 107 2.49 12.13 -6.25
N ARG A 108 1.80 11.48 -7.19
CA ARG A 108 1.34 12.11 -8.41
C ARG A 108 0.04 11.50 -8.90
N GLU A 109 -0.66 12.22 -9.76
CA GLU A 109 -1.83 11.68 -10.44
C GLU A 109 -1.42 10.99 -11.73
N GLU A 110 -2.06 9.88 -12.02
CA GLU A 110 -1.92 9.14 -13.27
C GLU A 110 -3.28 8.95 -13.92
N ASP A 111 -3.34 9.05 -15.23
CA ASP A 111 -4.56 8.78 -15.97
C ASP A 111 -4.71 7.28 -16.21
N VAL A 112 -5.89 6.74 -15.89
CA VAL A 112 -6.24 5.35 -16.10
C VAL A 112 -7.57 5.34 -16.86
N GLY A 113 -7.48 5.23 -18.18
CA GLY A 113 -8.66 5.37 -19.04
C GLY A 113 -9.26 6.76 -18.89
N GLU A 114 -10.51 6.85 -18.49
CA GLU A 114 -11.21 8.11 -18.24
C GLU A 114 -11.12 8.59 -16.80
N HIS A 115 -10.39 7.83 -15.96
CA HIS A 115 -10.28 8.08 -14.52
C HIS A 115 -8.90 8.56 -14.15
N LYS A 116 -8.79 9.15 -12.98
CA LYS A 116 -7.51 9.53 -12.39
C LYS A 116 -7.27 8.73 -11.13
N VAL A 117 -6.03 8.29 -10.98
CA VAL A 117 -5.57 7.52 -9.82
C VAL A 117 -4.37 8.26 -9.24
N THR A 118 -4.32 8.41 -7.92
CA THR A 118 -3.16 8.99 -7.25
C THR A 118 -2.17 7.88 -6.96
N LEU A 119 -0.95 8.02 -7.46
CA LEU A 119 0.16 7.09 -7.18
C LEU A 119 1.08 7.69 -6.13
N THR A 120 1.27 6.98 -5.04
CA THR A 120 2.19 7.35 -3.98
C THR A 120 3.22 6.24 -3.82
N MET A 121 4.49 6.62 -3.75
CA MET A 121 5.60 5.68 -3.61
C MET A 121 6.37 5.92 -2.33
N GLY A 122 6.84 4.84 -1.72
CA GLY A 122 7.68 4.90 -0.54
C GLY A 122 8.70 3.77 -0.51
N ALA A 123 9.75 3.94 0.26
CA ALA A 123 10.82 2.97 0.36
C ALA A 123 11.29 2.79 1.81
N HIS A 124 11.67 1.57 2.14
CA HIS A 124 12.31 1.23 3.42
C HIS A 124 13.69 0.66 3.09
N LYS A 125 14.73 1.47 3.34
CA LYS A 125 16.10 1.16 2.90
C LYS A 125 16.67 -0.10 3.55
N ASP A 126 16.46 -0.25 4.84
CA ASP A 126 17.07 -1.35 5.60
C ASP A 126 16.57 -2.73 5.15
N SER A 127 15.30 -2.85 4.81
CA SER A 127 14.73 -4.10 4.32
C SER A 127 14.80 -4.23 2.80
N LYS A 128 15.21 -3.18 2.09
CA LYS A 128 15.24 -3.11 0.63
C LYS A 128 13.86 -3.39 0.00
N THR A 129 12.82 -2.97 0.70
CA THR A 129 11.44 -3.06 0.21
C THR A 129 10.93 -1.69 -0.19
N ALA A 130 9.99 -1.67 -1.12
CA ALA A 130 9.33 -0.44 -1.54
C ALA A 130 7.84 -0.71 -1.66
N VAL A 131 7.04 0.35 -1.55
CA VAL A 131 5.59 0.26 -1.73
C VAL A 131 5.16 1.22 -2.82
N VAL A 132 4.17 0.79 -3.58
CA VAL A 132 3.45 1.61 -4.54
C VAL A 132 2.00 1.58 -4.11
N ILE A 133 1.40 2.76 -3.94
CA ILE A 133 0.03 2.90 -3.47
C ILE A 133 -0.77 3.62 -4.54
N ALA A 134 -1.86 3.01 -5.00
CA ALA A 134 -2.77 3.63 -5.93
C ALA A 134 -4.09 3.91 -5.22
N THR A 135 -4.53 5.17 -5.25
CA THR A 135 -5.77 5.58 -4.62
C THR A 135 -6.79 5.91 -5.70
N THR A 136 -7.90 5.19 -5.71
CA THR A 136 -9.06 5.47 -6.56
C THR A 136 -10.06 6.35 -5.80
N ALA A 137 -11.23 6.57 -6.34
CA ALA A 137 -12.27 7.32 -5.64
C ALA A 137 -12.73 6.66 -4.34
N THR A 138 -12.67 5.33 -4.25
CA THR A 138 -13.19 4.57 -3.11
C THR A 138 -12.21 3.60 -2.47
N GLN A 139 -11.09 3.30 -3.14
CA GLN A 139 -10.16 2.25 -2.71
C GLN A 139 -8.73 2.74 -2.62
N ILE A 140 -7.96 2.09 -1.76
CA ILE A 140 -6.51 2.25 -1.67
C ILE A 140 -5.90 0.88 -1.96
N ILE A 141 -5.07 0.83 -2.99
CA ILE A 141 -4.36 -0.39 -3.38
C ILE A 141 -2.91 -0.25 -2.97
N VAL A 142 -2.39 -1.23 -2.24
CA VAL A 142 -0.99 -1.22 -1.79
C VAL A 142 -0.26 -2.39 -2.42
N ALA A 143 0.89 -2.13 -3.03
CA ALA A 143 1.76 -3.16 -3.59
C ALA A 143 3.15 -3.01 -2.99
N MET A 144 3.75 -4.12 -2.56
CA MET A 144 5.09 -4.14 -1.99
C MET A 144 6.04 -4.91 -2.89
N THR A 145 7.23 -4.35 -3.07
CA THR A 145 8.30 -5.01 -3.83
C THR A 145 9.47 -5.30 -2.91
N ASP A 146 10.21 -6.38 -3.22
CA ASP A 146 11.41 -6.76 -2.50
C ASP A 146 12.57 -6.83 -3.50
N GLU A 147 13.54 -5.95 -3.34
CA GLU A 147 14.70 -5.86 -4.22
C GLU A 147 15.51 -7.16 -4.20
N GLU A 148 15.58 -7.83 -3.06
CA GLU A 148 16.30 -9.11 -2.94
C GLU A 148 15.64 -10.23 -3.75
N LYS A 149 14.37 -10.09 -4.09
CA LYS A 149 13.64 -11.01 -4.96
C LYS A 149 13.68 -10.58 -6.42
N GLY A 150 14.44 -9.55 -6.74
CA GLY A 150 14.54 -9.02 -8.09
C GLY A 150 13.33 -8.19 -8.52
N GLN A 151 12.48 -7.80 -7.60
CA GLN A 151 11.29 -7.02 -7.89
C GLN A 151 11.63 -5.52 -7.95
N LYS A 152 10.98 -4.81 -8.86
CA LYS A 152 11.25 -3.39 -9.08
C LYS A 152 9.96 -2.57 -9.05
N PRO A 153 9.97 -1.39 -8.41
CA PRO A 153 8.77 -0.54 -8.34
C PRO A 153 8.13 -0.21 -9.69
N PRO A 154 8.85 0.04 -10.80
CA PRO A 154 8.19 0.29 -12.08
C PRO A 154 7.30 -0.85 -12.56
N ASN A 155 7.69 -2.09 -12.33
CA ASN A 155 6.88 -3.25 -12.70
C ASN A 155 5.65 -3.37 -11.80
N ALA A 156 5.82 -3.13 -10.50
CA ALA A 156 4.71 -3.08 -9.57
C ALA A 156 3.73 -1.96 -9.93
N THR A 157 4.24 -0.82 -10.38
CA THR A 157 3.41 0.31 -10.81
C THR A 157 2.51 -0.10 -11.98
N LYS A 158 3.05 -0.81 -12.95
CA LYS A 158 2.24 -1.32 -14.08
C LYS A 158 1.14 -2.26 -13.60
N ALA A 159 1.48 -3.16 -12.70
CA ALA A 159 0.51 -4.11 -12.15
C ALA A 159 -0.59 -3.39 -11.36
N ILE A 160 -0.22 -2.45 -10.52
CA ILE A 160 -1.18 -1.73 -9.67
C ILE A 160 -2.10 -0.84 -10.51
N LEU A 161 -1.60 -0.21 -11.56
CA LEU A 161 -2.43 0.59 -12.46
C LEU A 161 -3.41 -0.28 -13.24
N ALA A 162 -2.99 -1.46 -13.70
CA ALA A 162 -3.87 -2.40 -14.37
C ALA A 162 -4.97 -2.88 -13.42
N PHE A 163 -4.63 -3.15 -12.17
CA PHE A 163 -5.60 -3.55 -11.16
C PHE A 163 -6.56 -2.41 -10.82
N ALA A 164 -6.05 -1.18 -10.73
CA ALA A 164 -6.89 -0.01 -10.51
C ALA A 164 -7.91 0.18 -11.64
N GLU A 165 -7.49 -0.02 -12.89
CA GLU A 165 -8.38 0.03 -14.05
C GLU A 165 -9.48 -1.02 -13.94
N TYR A 166 -9.11 -2.23 -13.52
CA TYR A 166 -10.07 -3.31 -13.30
C TYR A 166 -11.11 -2.91 -12.23
N LEU A 167 -10.67 -2.36 -11.10
CA LEU A 167 -11.59 -1.92 -10.05
C LEU A 167 -12.51 -0.79 -10.53
N LEU A 168 -11.96 0.18 -11.24
CA LEU A 168 -12.74 1.30 -11.76
C LEU A 168 -13.80 0.82 -12.76
N GLY A 169 -13.47 -0.17 -13.57
CA GLY A 169 -14.41 -0.78 -14.49
C GLY A 169 -15.57 -1.51 -13.79
N MET A 170 -15.38 -1.85 -12.52
CA MET A 170 -16.41 -2.49 -11.70
C MET A 170 -17.17 -1.47 -10.81
N GLY A 171 -16.83 -0.20 -10.89
CA GLY A 171 -17.51 0.86 -10.13
C GLY A 171 -16.88 1.20 -8.77
N TYR A 172 -15.66 0.74 -8.52
CA TYR A 172 -14.94 1.07 -7.28
C TYR A 172 -14.14 2.34 -7.37
#